data_53907709d1fc0bfc6ed3a6535688a62b
#
_entry.id   53907709d1fc0bfc6ed3a6535688a62b
#
_cell.length_a   1.000
_cell.length_b   1.000
_cell.length_c   1.000
_cell.angle_alpha   90.00
_cell.angle_beta   90.00
_cell.angle_gamma   90.00
#
_symmetry.space_group_name_H-M   'P 1'
#
loop_
_entity.id
_entity.type
_entity.pdbx_description
1 polymer ?
#
loop_
_entity_poly.entity_id
_entity_poly.type
_entity_poly.pdbx_seq_one_letter_code
_entity_poly.pdbx_strand_id
1 'polypeptide(L)'
;MRARNFNIDSLAVSKTDREDTSRMTITLHGDDVAVEQAAKQLYRLIDVLKVQDVTSDPTVEHELAFVKIRATDSNRDEVLRLVELSRGRVVDLADGSVIVEVTGTESEIDTFVSLVRTYGIKELVRTGAVVMARGSGSIEEAIKR
;
A
#
# COMPACT_ATOMS: atom_id res chain seq x y z
N MET A 1 9.92 13.74 -10.76
CA MET A 1 9.45 15.10 -10.41
C MET A 1 10.43 15.72 -9.42
N ARG A 2 10.78 16.94 -9.65
CA ARG A 2 11.65 17.61 -8.71
C ARG A 2 10.92 17.82 -7.39
N ALA A 3 11.52 17.38 -6.33
CA ALA A 3 10.93 17.53 -5.02
C ALA A 3 10.83 18.99 -4.64
N ARG A 4 9.69 19.40 -4.14
CA ARG A 4 9.45 20.73 -3.60
C ARG A 4 8.93 20.55 -2.18
N ASN A 5 9.82 20.07 -1.33
CA ASN A 5 9.49 19.81 0.07
C ASN A 5 8.61 18.59 0.25
N PHE A 6 8.48 17.74 -0.76
CA PHE A 6 7.79 16.47 -0.60
C PHE A 6 8.39 15.40 -1.52
N ASN A 7 8.23 14.16 -1.10
CA ASN A 7 8.59 12.99 -1.90
C ASN A 7 7.39 12.06 -1.96
N ILE A 8 7.21 11.41 -3.08
CA ILE A 8 6.18 10.39 -3.20
C ILE A 8 6.71 9.12 -2.55
N ASP A 9 6.01 8.67 -1.52
CA ASP A 9 6.36 7.48 -0.77
C ASP A 9 5.75 6.22 -1.39
N SER A 10 4.51 6.32 -1.82
CA SER A 10 3.85 5.23 -2.53
C SER A 10 2.79 5.76 -3.48
N LEU A 11 2.48 4.93 -4.46
CA LEU A 11 1.50 5.25 -5.48
C LEU A 11 0.76 3.97 -5.84
N ALA A 12 -0.55 3.99 -5.71
CA ALA A 12 -1.40 2.88 -6.10
C ALA A 12 -2.46 3.39 -7.07
N VAL A 13 -2.63 2.69 -8.17
CA VAL A 13 -3.62 3.05 -9.19
C VAL A 13 -4.57 1.88 -9.37
N SER A 14 -5.84 2.15 -9.40
CA SER A 14 -6.83 1.11 -9.55
C SER A 14 -8.03 1.60 -10.34
N LYS A 15 -8.79 0.66 -10.86
CA LYS A 15 -10.07 0.95 -11.48
C LYS A 15 -11.09 1.29 -10.41
N THR A 16 -12.03 2.14 -10.77
CA THR A 16 -13.17 2.43 -9.90
C THR A 16 -14.37 1.62 -10.37
N ASP A 17 -15.48 1.82 -9.70
CA ASP A 17 -16.77 1.24 -10.11
C ASP A 17 -17.22 1.77 -11.47
N ARG A 18 -16.69 2.90 -11.92
CA ARG A 18 -16.99 3.48 -13.22
C ARG A 18 -15.96 3.05 -14.24
N GLU A 19 -16.41 2.70 -15.44
CA GLU A 19 -15.51 2.20 -16.48
C GLU A 19 -14.48 3.24 -16.93
N ASP A 20 -14.84 4.50 -16.91
CA ASP A 20 -14.03 5.58 -17.48
C ASP A 20 -13.17 6.30 -16.43
N THR A 21 -13.17 5.82 -15.21
CA THR A 21 -12.52 6.53 -14.12
C THR A 21 -11.57 5.61 -13.36
N SER A 22 -10.36 6.11 -13.13
CA SER A 22 -9.37 5.42 -12.28
C SER A 22 -9.17 6.21 -11.00
N ARG A 23 -8.76 5.50 -9.98
CA ARG A 23 -8.45 6.08 -8.67
C ARG A 23 -6.96 5.92 -8.41
N MET A 24 -6.37 6.99 -7.92
CA MET A 24 -4.97 7.00 -7.55
C MET A 24 -4.85 7.36 -6.08
N THR A 25 -4.15 6.54 -5.33
CA THR A 25 -3.83 6.84 -3.93
C THR A 25 -2.35 7.15 -3.85
N ILE A 26 -2.04 8.33 -3.34
CA ILE A 26 -0.66 8.82 -3.25
C ILE A 26 -0.34 9.09 -1.80
N THR A 27 0.76 8.51 -1.33
CA THR A 27 1.30 8.78 -0.01
C THR A 27 2.54 9.64 -0.17
N LEU A 28 2.57 10.77 0.55
CA LEU A 28 3.64 11.75 0.44
C LEU A 28 4.34 11.94 1.77
N HIS A 29 5.62 12.27 1.70
CA HIS A 29 6.35 12.84 2.83
C HIS A 29 6.57 14.31 2.57
N GLY A 30 6.19 15.15 3.52
CA GLY A 30 6.34 16.58 3.41
C GLY A 30 5.50 17.27 4.47
N ASP A 31 5.61 18.58 4.54
CA ASP A 31 4.79 19.34 5.47
C ASP A 31 3.42 19.65 4.85
N ASP A 32 2.54 20.29 5.62
CA ASP A 32 1.19 20.60 5.18
C ASP A 32 1.16 21.47 3.92
N VAL A 33 2.12 22.37 3.82
CA VAL A 33 2.23 23.26 2.65
C VAL A 33 2.58 22.44 1.41
N ALA A 34 3.50 21.49 1.56
CA ALA A 34 3.90 20.65 0.44
C ALA A 34 2.75 19.80 -0.05
N VAL A 35 1.96 19.23 0.85
CA VAL A 35 0.79 18.42 0.51
C VAL A 35 -0.24 19.28 -0.23
N GLU A 36 -0.49 20.48 0.26
CA GLU A 36 -1.42 21.41 -0.36
C GLU A 36 -0.98 21.80 -1.77
N GLN A 37 0.31 22.06 -1.94
CA GLN A 37 0.85 22.37 -3.27
C GLN A 37 0.76 21.19 -4.22
N ALA A 38 1.01 19.98 -3.72
CA ALA A 38 0.87 18.79 -4.53
C ALA A 38 -0.57 18.63 -5.03
N ALA A 39 -1.55 18.84 -4.16
CA ALA A 39 -2.95 18.77 -4.55
C ALA A 39 -3.28 19.79 -5.63
N LYS A 40 -2.79 21.02 -5.49
CA LYS A 40 -3.01 22.08 -6.47
C LYS A 40 -2.41 21.73 -7.83
N GLN A 41 -1.21 21.14 -7.83
CA GLN A 41 -0.56 20.73 -9.06
C GLN A 41 -1.33 19.62 -9.76
N LEU A 42 -1.86 18.67 -8.98
CA LEU A 42 -2.65 17.59 -9.54
C LEU A 42 -3.93 18.10 -10.23
N TYR A 43 -4.57 19.10 -9.63
CA TYR A 43 -5.77 19.69 -10.24
C TYR A 43 -5.51 20.40 -11.56
N ARG A 44 -4.27 20.73 -11.85
CA ARG A 44 -3.92 21.38 -13.13
C ARG A 44 -3.90 20.39 -14.28
N LEU A 45 -3.89 19.09 -13.99
CA LEU A 45 -3.94 18.07 -15.03
C LEU A 45 -5.36 17.99 -15.54
N ILE A 46 -5.48 18.00 -16.86
CA ILE A 46 -6.79 18.04 -17.52
C ILE A 46 -7.70 16.88 -17.11
N ASP A 47 -7.10 15.72 -16.92
CA ASP A 47 -7.84 14.49 -16.68
C ASP A 47 -8.17 14.24 -15.21
N VAL A 48 -7.78 15.13 -14.30
CA VAL A 48 -8.09 14.95 -12.88
C VAL A 48 -9.46 15.53 -12.58
N LEU A 49 -10.35 14.68 -12.06
CA LEU A 49 -11.72 15.06 -11.73
C LEU A 49 -11.87 15.56 -10.31
N LYS A 50 -11.14 14.95 -9.38
CA LYS A 50 -11.23 15.30 -7.97
C LYS A 50 -9.97 14.88 -7.24
N VAL A 51 -9.46 15.77 -6.39
CA VAL A 51 -8.37 15.46 -5.47
C VAL A 51 -8.93 15.65 -4.06
N GLN A 52 -8.68 14.67 -3.20
CA GLN A 52 -9.10 14.73 -1.81
C GLN A 52 -7.90 14.44 -0.92
N ASP A 53 -7.59 15.37 -0.03
CA ASP A 53 -6.55 15.18 0.99
C ASP A 53 -7.22 14.60 2.23
N VAL A 54 -6.86 13.37 2.57
CA VAL A 54 -7.45 12.68 3.72
C VAL A 54 -6.46 12.50 4.87
N THR A 55 -5.34 13.23 4.82
CA THR A 55 -4.26 13.08 5.79
C THR A 55 -4.73 13.17 7.23
N SER A 56 -5.64 14.09 7.52
CA SER A 56 -6.12 14.32 8.89
C SER A 56 -7.46 13.65 9.17
N ASP A 57 -8.00 12.94 8.22
CA ASP A 57 -9.32 12.31 8.35
C ASP A 57 -9.20 10.88 8.84
N PRO A 58 -10.24 10.35 9.52
CA PRO A 58 -10.29 8.93 9.81
C PRO A 58 -10.38 8.14 8.50
N THR A 59 -9.48 7.19 8.32
CA THR A 59 -9.42 6.40 7.08
C THR A 59 -9.26 4.92 7.37
N VAL A 60 -9.55 4.13 6.36
CA VAL A 60 -9.08 2.75 6.26
C VAL A 60 -7.93 2.77 5.28
N GLU A 61 -6.80 2.22 5.69
CA GLU A 61 -5.59 2.23 4.88
C GLU A 61 -4.92 0.87 4.97
N HIS A 62 -4.77 0.21 3.83
CA HIS A 62 -4.10 -1.08 3.77
C HIS A 62 -3.30 -1.20 2.48
N GLU A 63 -2.30 -2.06 2.52
CA GLU A 63 -1.59 -2.48 1.33
C GLU A 63 -1.45 -4.00 1.35
N LEU A 64 -1.06 -4.55 0.23
CA LEU A 64 -0.79 -5.98 0.07
C LEU A 64 0.67 -6.18 -0.29
N ALA A 65 1.27 -7.22 0.24
CA ALA A 65 2.63 -7.60 -0.12
C ALA A 65 2.71 -9.09 -0.40
N PHE A 66 3.55 -9.45 -1.37
CA PHE A 66 4.01 -10.82 -1.54
C PHE A 66 5.46 -10.87 -1.11
N VAL A 67 5.79 -11.82 -0.27
CA VAL A 67 7.16 -12.00 0.23
C VAL A 67 7.58 -13.44 -0.05
N LYS A 68 8.63 -13.61 -0.84
CA LYS A 68 9.21 -14.92 -1.07
C LYS A 68 10.33 -15.11 -0.07
N ILE A 69 10.17 -16.06 0.83
CA ILE A 69 11.05 -16.29 1.97
C ILE A 69 11.78 -17.60 1.80
N ARG A 70 13.07 -17.62 2.12
CA ARG A 70 13.82 -18.88 2.18
C ARG A 70 13.22 -19.75 3.27
N ALA A 71 12.92 -20.98 2.91
CA ALA A 71 12.37 -21.96 3.85
C ALA A 71 13.01 -23.29 3.57
N THR A 72 13.93 -23.68 4.42
CA THR A 72 14.60 -24.98 4.34
C THR A 72 13.88 -25.96 5.23
N ASP A 73 14.25 -27.23 5.12
CA ASP A 73 13.66 -28.26 6.00
C ASP A 73 13.87 -27.93 7.46
N SER A 74 14.98 -27.27 7.80
CA SER A 74 15.29 -26.98 9.20
C SER A 74 14.54 -25.80 9.77
N ASN A 75 14.06 -24.85 8.93
CA ASN A 75 13.38 -23.64 9.44
C ASN A 75 11.95 -23.48 8.94
N ARG A 76 11.46 -24.40 8.13
CA ARG A 76 10.15 -24.26 7.52
C ARG A 76 9.03 -24.10 8.55
N ASP A 77 9.03 -24.94 9.57
CA ASP A 77 7.98 -24.90 10.58
C ASP A 77 7.99 -23.56 11.32
N GLU A 78 9.16 -23.02 11.61
CA GLU A 78 9.30 -21.74 12.26
C GLU A 78 8.78 -20.60 11.39
N VAL A 79 9.13 -20.63 10.11
CA VAL A 79 8.65 -19.63 9.14
C VAL A 79 7.13 -19.68 9.04
N LEU A 80 6.56 -20.87 8.89
CA LEU A 80 5.12 -21.03 8.76
C LEU A 80 4.37 -20.57 10.01
N ARG A 81 4.94 -20.80 11.18
CA ARG A 81 4.35 -20.33 12.44
C ARG A 81 4.34 -18.81 12.49
N LEU A 82 5.42 -18.18 12.08
CA LEU A 82 5.50 -16.72 12.06
C LEU A 82 4.48 -16.13 11.08
N VAL A 83 4.31 -16.76 9.92
CA VAL A 83 3.31 -16.36 8.93
C VAL A 83 1.92 -16.40 9.54
N GLU A 84 1.60 -17.48 10.24
CA GLU A 84 0.29 -17.64 10.88
C GLU A 84 0.06 -16.59 11.95
N LEU A 85 1.04 -16.34 12.80
CA LEU A 85 0.96 -15.32 13.83
C LEU A 85 0.77 -13.93 13.27
N SER A 86 1.30 -13.68 12.10
CA SER A 86 1.19 -12.39 11.42
C SER A 86 -0.06 -12.28 10.55
N ARG A 87 -0.91 -13.31 10.58
CA ARG A 87 -2.12 -13.40 9.77
C ARG A 87 -1.83 -13.35 8.27
N GLY A 88 -0.64 -13.82 7.90
CA GLY A 88 -0.30 -14.00 6.51
C GLY A 88 -0.87 -15.29 5.97
N ARG A 89 -0.78 -15.44 4.68
CA ARG A 89 -1.28 -16.63 4.00
C ARG A 89 -0.22 -17.15 3.05
N VAL A 90 0.06 -18.45 3.12
CA VAL A 90 0.97 -19.07 2.16
C VAL A 90 0.24 -19.27 0.84
N VAL A 91 0.77 -18.70 -0.23
CA VAL A 91 0.17 -18.81 -1.56
C VAL A 91 0.98 -19.68 -2.51
N ASP A 92 2.21 -20.02 -2.12
CA ASP A 92 3.03 -20.96 -2.90
C ASP A 92 4.05 -21.62 -1.98
N LEU A 93 4.19 -22.94 -2.14
CA LEU A 93 5.21 -23.73 -1.46
C LEU A 93 6.10 -24.35 -2.52
N ALA A 94 7.39 -24.08 -2.42
CA ALA A 94 8.36 -24.67 -3.31
C ALA A 94 9.51 -25.25 -2.50
N ASP A 95 10.35 -25.99 -3.18
CA ASP A 95 11.55 -26.52 -2.54
C ASP A 95 12.47 -25.34 -2.23
N GLY A 96 12.72 -25.11 -0.95
CA GLY A 96 13.60 -24.05 -0.50
C GLY A 96 12.97 -22.69 -0.33
N SER A 97 11.68 -22.50 -0.61
CA SER A 97 11.05 -21.21 -0.42
C SER A 97 9.54 -21.29 -0.26
N VAL A 98 8.97 -20.25 0.32
CA VAL A 98 7.52 -20.06 0.39
C VAL A 98 7.20 -18.65 -0.06
N ILE A 99 6.06 -18.47 -0.73
CA ILE A 99 5.53 -17.14 -1.02
C ILE A 99 4.38 -16.89 -0.06
N VAL A 100 4.46 -15.77 0.63
CA VAL A 100 3.46 -15.37 1.62
C VAL A 100 2.78 -14.09 1.15
N GLU A 101 1.47 -14.07 1.29
CA GLU A 101 0.67 -12.87 1.07
C GLU A 101 0.33 -12.28 2.43
N VAL A 102 0.62 -10.99 2.62
CA VAL A 102 0.23 -10.26 3.83
C VAL A 102 -0.47 -8.98 3.42
N THR A 103 -1.47 -8.60 4.20
CA THR A 103 -2.16 -7.33 4.04
C THR A 103 -2.20 -6.63 5.39
N GLY A 104 -2.23 -5.32 5.35
CA GLY A 104 -2.29 -4.52 6.57
C GLY A 104 -1.82 -3.11 6.31
N THR A 105 -1.65 -2.36 7.39
CA THR A 105 -1.09 -1.02 7.29
C THR A 105 0.38 -1.11 6.87
N GLU A 106 0.92 0.01 6.41
CA GLU A 106 2.34 0.07 6.06
C GLU A 106 3.22 -0.41 7.22
N SER A 107 2.90 0.04 8.43
CA SER A 107 3.65 -0.34 9.62
C SER A 107 3.58 -1.84 9.89
N GLU A 108 2.40 -2.44 9.72
CA GLU A 108 2.25 -3.88 9.91
C GLU A 108 3.04 -4.68 8.89
N ILE A 109 3.03 -4.23 7.64
CA ILE A 109 3.82 -4.87 6.59
C ILE A 109 5.32 -4.73 6.88
N ASP A 110 5.75 -3.52 7.26
CA ASP A 110 7.16 -3.29 7.63
C ASP A 110 7.61 -4.22 8.74
N THR A 111 6.77 -4.40 9.75
CA THR A 111 7.07 -5.28 10.88
C THR A 111 7.24 -6.72 10.41
N PHE A 112 6.31 -7.20 9.58
CA PHE A 112 6.39 -8.56 9.07
C PHE A 112 7.67 -8.76 8.25
N VAL A 113 7.97 -7.82 7.35
CA VAL A 113 9.15 -7.89 6.50
C VAL A 113 10.42 -7.94 7.36
N SER A 114 10.48 -7.12 8.41
CA SER A 114 11.62 -7.13 9.32
C SER A 114 11.79 -8.48 10.02
N LEU A 115 10.69 -9.08 10.45
CA LEU A 115 10.74 -10.36 11.16
C LEU A 115 11.21 -11.49 10.26
N VAL A 116 10.77 -11.54 9.01
CA VAL A 116 11.15 -12.64 8.12
C VAL A 116 12.50 -12.43 7.47
N ARG A 117 13.05 -11.23 7.56
CA ARG A 117 14.35 -10.94 6.93
C ARG A 117 15.46 -11.81 7.48
N THR A 118 15.36 -12.26 8.72
CA THR A 118 16.36 -13.14 9.34
C THR A 118 16.45 -14.51 8.64
N TYR A 119 15.38 -14.94 7.99
CA TYR A 119 15.38 -16.21 7.24
C TYR A 119 15.89 -16.03 5.82
N GLY A 120 15.87 -14.82 5.34
CA GLY A 120 16.26 -14.47 3.98
C GLY A 120 15.05 -14.21 3.10
N ILE A 121 14.99 -13.02 2.53
CA ILE A 121 13.96 -12.64 1.58
C ILE A 121 14.56 -12.77 0.19
N LYS A 122 13.93 -13.59 -0.63
CA LYS A 122 14.38 -13.78 -2.03
C LYS A 122 13.78 -12.74 -2.95
N GLU A 123 12.56 -12.29 -2.64
CA GLU A 123 11.85 -11.32 -3.45
C GLU A 123 10.74 -10.69 -2.63
N LEU A 124 10.49 -9.42 -2.86
CA LEU A 124 9.44 -8.67 -2.15
C LEU A 124 8.74 -7.75 -3.14
N VAL A 125 7.41 -7.81 -3.15
CA VAL A 125 6.58 -6.88 -3.95
C VAL A 125 5.54 -6.29 -3.02
N ARG A 126 5.39 -4.97 -3.05
CA ARG A 126 4.38 -4.26 -2.27
C ARG A 126 3.57 -3.39 -3.22
N THR A 127 2.27 -3.33 -2.97
CA THR A 127 1.37 -2.53 -3.83
C THR A 127 1.43 -1.04 -3.53
N GLY A 128 1.86 -0.67 -2.34
CA GLY A 128 1.57 0.65 -1.82
C GLY A 128 0.17 0.68 -1.21
N ALA A 129 -0.10 1.68 -0.38
CA ALA A 129 -1.35 1.75 0.36
C ALA A 129 -2.50 2.20 -0.53
N VAL A 130 -3.66 1.59 -0.33
CA VAL A 130 -4.93 2.14 -0.79
C VAL A 130 -5.64 2.69 0.42
N VAL A 131 -6.31 3.83 0.26
CA VAL A 131 -6.89 4.58 1.37
C VAL A 131 -8.32 4.94 1.03
N MET A 132 -9.20 4.83 1.99
CA MET A 132 -10.59 5.24 1.85
C MET A 132 -11.03 5.94 3.12
N ALA A 133 -11.66 7.09 2.98
CA ALA A 133 -12.20 7.80 4.13
C ALA A 133 -13.31 6.99 4.78
N ARG A 134 -13.34 7.01 6.10
CA ARG A 134 -14.42 6.35 6.84
C ARG A 134 -15.69 7.17 6.75
N GLY A 135 -16.80 6.54 7.02
CA GLY A 135 -18.11 7.19 6.99
C GLY A 135 -18.85 6.86 5.71
N SER A 136 -19.96 7.54 5.49
CA SER A 136 -20.88 7.21 4.38
C SER A 136 -20.64 8.01 3.11
N GLY A 137 -19.81 9.06 3.15
CA GLY A 137 -19.48 9.84 1.95
C GLY A 137 -18.53 9.12 1.03
N SER A 138 -18.43 9.56 -0.21
CA SER A 138 -17.47 8.98 -1.15
C SER A 138 -16.87 10.09 -2.01
N ILE A 139 -15.63 9.87 -2.46
CA ILE A 139 -14.98 10.79 -3.37
C ILE A 139 -15.72 10.83 -4.70
N GLU A 140 -16.31 9.72 -5.12
CA GLU A 140 -17.00 9.64 -6.38
C GLU A 140 -18.29 10.45 -6.37
N GLU A 141 -18.98 10.51 -5.25
CA GLU A 141 -20.16 11.36 -5.09
C GLU A 141 -19.82 12.84 -5.15
N ALA A 142 -18.60 13.20 -4.80
CA ALA A 142 -18.14 14.57 -4.84
C ALA A 142 -17.78 15.06 -6.24
N ILE A 143 -17.72 14.15 -7.21
CA ILE A 143 -17.42 14.49 -8.59
C ILE A 143 -18.69 15.03 -9.24
N LYS A 144 -18.67 16.29 -9.60
CA LYS A 144 -19.80 16.91 -10.29
C LYS A 144 -19.69 16.68 -11.79
N ARG A 145 -20.81 16.40 -12.39
CA ARG A 145 -20.87 16.17 -13.83
C ARG A 145 -21.73 17.19 -14.51
#